data_ed0d3d9e3f6d3765868930f2573ef828
#
_entry.id   ed0d3d9e3f6d3765868930f2573ef828
#
_cell.length_a   1.000
_cell.length_b   1.000
_cell.length_c   1.000
_cell.angle_alpha   90.00
_cell.angle_beta   90.00
_cell.angle_gamma   90.00
#
_symmetry.space_group_name_H-M   'P 1'
#
loop_
_entity.id
_entity.type
_entity.pdbx_description
1 polymer ?
#
loop_
_entity_poly.entity_id
_entity_poly.type
_entity_poly.pdbx_seq_one_letter_code
_entity_poly.pdbx_strand_id
1 'polypeptide(L)'
;MIIKRLWLTNFRNHHETDVELNDNTTLVVGLNGHGKTNLIEGLYLLSGARSFRGAKVDALVRSGHTSAYIRAEVENQSRTSLIEIELTTQGRSKAQVNKQKVKRFRDLGDTVRAVVFSPDDLELIKGPPAIRRSDRKSTR
;
A
#
# COMPACT_ATOMS: atom_id res chain seq x y z
N MET A 1 -12.83 -2.75 -10.71
CA MET A 1 -12.43 -2.31 -9.36
C MET A 1 -11.70 -1.00 -9.49
N ILE A 2 -12.12 0.02 -8.74
CA ILE A 2 -11.59 1.38 -8.78
C ILE A 2 -11.41 1.84 -7.34
N ILE A 3 -10.29 2.43 -7.00
CA ILE A 3 -10.10 3.12 -5.71
C ILE A 3 -10.55 4.56 -5.90
N LYS A 4 -11.58 4.98 -5.17
CA LYS A 4 -12.18 6.32 -5.28
C LYS A 4 -11.48 7.34 -4.38
N ARG A 5 -11.08 6.91 -3.19
CA ARG A 5 -10.50 7.81 -2.19
C ARG A 5 -9.51 7.07 -1.30
N LEU A 6 -8.46 7.75 -0.92
CA LEU A 6 -7.41 7.25 -0.04
C LEU A 6 -7.19 8.22 1.11
N TRP A 7 -7.15 7.70 2.33
CA TRP A 7 -6.72 8.43 3.52
C TRP A 7 -5.49 7.78 4.12
N LEU A 8 -4.51 8.60 4.44
CA LEU A 8 -3.29 8.20 5.15
C LEU A 8 -3.18 9.02 6.43
N THR A 9 -3.00 8.37 7.56
CA THR A 9 -2.76 9.03 8.84
C THR A 9 -1.49 8.45 9.46
N ASN A 10 -0.53 9.32 9.79
CA ASN A 10 0.77 8.98 10.36
C ASN A 10 1.53 7.88 9.58
N PHE A 11 1.38 7.89 8.27
CA PHE A 11 2.01 6.94 7.37
C PHE A 11 3.21 7.57 6.67
N ARG A 12 4.41 7.05 6.90
CA ARG A 12 5.65 7.59 6.34
C ARG A 12 5.79 9.09 6.69
N ASN A 13 5.90 9.96 5.68
CA ASN A 13 5.91 11.41 5.84
C ASN A 13 4.51 12.05 5.80
N HIS A 14 3.46 11.26 5.56
CA HIS A 14 2.09 11.75 5.60
C HIS A 14 1.58 11.80 7.04
N HIS A 15 1.33 13.00 7.56
CA HIS A 15 0.66 13.18 8.85
C HIS A 15 -0.83 12.90 8.69
N GLU A 16 -1.46 13.63 7.79
CA GLU A 16 -2.84 13.44 7.40
C GLU A 16 -2.96 13.79 5.91
N THR A 17 -3.46 12.87 5.14
CA THR A 17 -3.61 13.03 3.69
C THR A 17 -4.93 12.41 3.27
N ASP A 18 -5.68 13.16 2.48
CA ASP A 18 -6.96 12.77 1.92
C ASP A 18 -6.90 13.07 0.42
N VAL A 19 -7.06 12.04 -0.39
CA VAL A 19 -6.91 12.13 -1.86
C VAL A 19 -8.08 11.43 -2.53
N GLU A 20 -8.79 12.17 -3.37
CA GLU A 20 -9.72 11.60 -4.35
C GLU A 20 -8.94 11.12 -5.58
N LEU A 21 -9.27 9.95 -6.06
CA LEU A 21 -8.61 9.33 -7.20
C LEU A 21 -9.56 9.26 -8.40
N ASN A 22 -9.02 9.51 -9.58
CA ASN A 22 -9.79 9.42 -10.81
C ASN A 22 -10.02 7.95 -11.21
N ASP A 23 -11.14 7.69 -11.87
CA ASP A 23 -11.56 6.35 -12.26
C ASP A 23 -10.62 5.68 -13.28
N ASN A 24 -9.96 6.48 -14.10
CA ASN A 24 -9.08 5.99 -15.15
C ASN A 24 -7.60 6.16 -14.79
N THR A 25 -7.14 7.40 -14.69
CA THR A 25 -5.73 7.72 -14.47
C THR A 25 -5.61 8.87 -13.49
N THR A 26 -4.78 8.69 -12.48
CA THR A 26 -4.39 9.75 -11.54
C THR A 26 -2.89 10.00 -11.68
N LEU A 27 -2.52 11.23 -11.95
CA LEU A 27 -1.13 11.67 -12.00
C LEU A 27 -0.76 12.36 -10.69
N VAL A 28 0.24 11.82 -10.00
CA VAL A 28 0.77 12.40 -8.76
C VAL A 28 2.05 13.18 -9.09
N VAL A 29 1.99 14.49 -8.94
CA VAL A 29 3.09 15.41 -9.23
C VAL A 29 3.56 16.14 -7.97
N GLY A 30 4.80 16.55 -7.94
CA GLY A 30 5.38 17.29 -6.83
C GLY A 30 6.90 17.16 -6.77
N LEU A 31 7.54 17.90 -5.88
CA LEU A 31 8.99 17.86 -5.68
C LEU A 31 9.44 16.52 -5.09
N ASN A 32 10.72 16.19 -5.26
CA ASN A 32 11.30 15.00 -4.64
C ASN A 32 11.23 15.09 -3.11
N GLY A 33 10.99 13.98 -2.45
CA GLY A 33 10.83 13.93 -0.99
C GLY A 33 9.42 14.27 -0.47
N HIS A 34 8.51 14.79 -1.31
CA HIS A 34 7.15 15.19 -0.88
C HIS A 34 6.16 14.04 -0.69
N GLY A 35 6.62 12.79 -0.73
CA GLY A 35 5.77 11.65 -0.35
C GLY A 35 5.03 10.97 -1.49
N LYS A 36 5.25 11.34 -2.77
CA LYS A 36 4.59 10.69 -3.92
C LYS A 36 4.71 9.18 -3.91
N THR A 37 5.91 8.67 -3.73
CA THR A 37 6.18 7.23 -3.65
C THR A 37 5.53 6.61 -2.42
N ASN A 38 5.47 7.33 -1.30
CA ASN A 38 4.83 6.87 -0.08
C ASN A 38 3.31 6.77 -0.25
N LEU A 39 2.69 7.68 -1.02
CA LEU A 39 1.27 7.58 -1.39
C LEU A 39 1.00 6.30 -2.20
N ILE A 40 1.83 6.01 -3.21
CA ILE A 40 1.73 4.79 -4.03
C ILE A 40 1.97 3.55 -3.15
N GLU A 41 2.90 3.61 -2.21
CA GLU A 41 3.15 2.53 -1.25
C GLU A 41 1.92 2.25 -0.38
N GLY A 42 1.22 3.29 0.08
CA GLY A 42 -0.04 3.17 0.81
C GLY A 42 -1.13 2.48 -0.03
N LEU A 43 -1.28 2.88 -1.29
CA LEU A 43 -2.21 2.22 -2.23
C LEU A 43 -1.87 0.75 -2.45
N TYR A 44 -0.59 0.42 -2.60
CA TYR A 44 -0.15 -0.96 -2.81
C TYR A 44 -0.42 -1.86 -1.59
N LEU A 45 -0.26 -1.33 -0.38
CA LEU A 45 -0.53 -2.07 0.86
C LEU A 45 -2.01 -2.48 1.01
N LEU A 46 -2.94 -1.78 0.36
CA LEU A 46 -4.37 -2.15 0.33
C LEU A 46 -4.63 -3.53 -0.30
N SER A 47 -3.72 -4.01 -1.14
CA SER A 47 -3.81 -5.36 -1.72
C SER A 47 -3.40 -6.48 -0.76
N GLY A 48 -3.05 -6.14 0.48
CA GLY A 48 -2.52 -7.10 1.45
C GLY A 48 -1.07 -7.52 1.20
N ALA A 49 -0.43 -6.92 0.21
CA ALA A 49 0.97 -7.13 -0.08
C ALA A 49 1.88 -6.48 0.97
N ARG A 50 3.13 -6.88 1.02
CA ARG A 50 4.17 -6.19 1.80
C ARG A 50 4.62 -4.94 1.04
N SER A 51 5.29 -4.02 1.74
CA SER A 51 5.92 -2.87 1.08
C SER A 51 6.78 -3.34 -0.10
N PHE A 52 6.55 -2.77 -1.29
CA PHE A 52 7.37 -3.06 -2.47
C PHE A 52 8.82 -2.56 -2.32
N ARG A 53 9.06 -1.68 -1.34
CA ARG A 53 10.40 -1.20 -0.97
C ARG A 53 11.05 -2.06 0.13
N GLY A 54 10.45 -3.18 0.52
CA GLY A 54 10.97 -4.06 1.57
C GLY A 54 10.93 -3.46 2.98
N ALA A 55 10.17 -2.39 3.19
CA ALA A 55 10.11 -1.70 4.47
C ALA A 55 9.41 -2.53 5.54
N LYS A 56 9.96 -2.53 6.75
CA LYS A 56 9.31 -3.05 7.95
C LYS A 56 8.25 -2.05 8.46
N VAL A 57 7.34 -2.52 9.31
CA VAL A 57 6.24 -1.70 9.87
C VAL A 57 6.77 -0.44 10.56
N ASP A 58 7.87 -0.54 11.30
CA ASP A 58 8.48 0.61 11.99
C ASP A 58 8.84 1.74 11.04
N ALA A 59 9.28 1.41 9.82
CA ALA A 59 9.59 2.39 8.79
C ALA A 59 8.35 2.91 8.04
N LEU A 60 7.20 2.26 8.16
CA LEU A 60 5.94 2.70 7.58
C LEU A 60 5.17 3.65 8.50
N VAL A 61 5.34 3.49 9.80
CA VAL A 61 4.75 4.39 10.80
C VAL A 61 5.59 5.67 10.87
N ARG A 62 4.91 6.82 10.91
CA ARG A 62 5.55 8.13 11.01
C ARG A 62 6.37 8.23 12.31
N SER A 63 7.56 8.82 12.22
CA SER A 63 8.42 9.07 13.38
C SER A 63 7.67 9.80 14.50
N GLY A 64 7.83 9.33 15.73
CA GLY A 64 7.13 9.84 16.92
C GLY A 64 5.73 9.27 17.14
N HIS A 65 5.27 8.34 16.29
CA HIS A 65 3.97 7.67 16.44
C HIS A 65 4.16 6.16 16.59
N THR A 66 3.16 5.50 17.17
CA THR A 66 3.15 4.05 17.36
C THR A 66 2.26 3.33 16.35
N SER A 67 1.40 4.06 15.65
CA SER A 67 0.48 3.50 14.67
C SER A 67 0.30 4.44 13.47
N ALA A 68 0.05 3.81 12.32
CA ALA A 68 -0.36 4.48 11.08
C ALA A 68 -1.63 3.84 10.56
N TYR A 69 -2.46 4.63 9.86
CA TYR A 69 -3.71 4.16 9.29
C TYR A 69 -3.73 4.44 7.80
N ILE A 70 -4.16 3.42 7.06
CA ILE A 70 -4.43 3.49 5.62
C ILE A 70 -5.89 3.11 5.43
N ARG A 71 -6.69 4.00 4.83
CA ARG A 71 -8.09 3.74 4.52
C ARG A 71 -8.34 4.03 3.06
N ALA A 72 -9.22 3.26 2.44
CA ALA A 72 -9.63 3.51 1.07
C ALA A 72 -11.07 3.11 0.80
N GLU A 73 -11.75 3.92 0.02
CA GLU A 73 -12.99 3.54 -0.62
C GLU A 73 -12.70 2.88 -1.96
N VAL A 74 -13.21 1.67 -2.12
CA VAL A 74 -13.02 0.83 -3.30
C VAL A 74 -14.37 0.48 -3.89
N GLU A 75 -14.57 0.82 -5.14
CA GLU A 75 -15.76 0.44 -5.91
C GLU A 75 -15.47 -0.78 -6.78
N ASN A 76 -16.31 -1.79 -6.67
CA ASN A 76 -16.26 -2.98 -7.51
C ASN A 76 -17.69 -3.38 -7.92
N GLN A 77 -17.99 -3.36 -9.22
CA GLN A 77 -19.31 -3.73 -9.76
C GLN A 77 -20.47 -3.06 -9.01
N SER A 78 -20.42 -1.73 -8.87
CA SER A 78 -21.42 -0.89 -8.18
C SER A 78 -21.56 -1.15 -6.68
N ARG A 79 -20.63 -1.86 -6.05
CA ARG A 79 -20.53 -2.01 -4.60
C ARG A 79 -19.33 -1.24 -4.08
N THR A 80 -19.55 -0.37 -3.11
CA THR A 80 -18.49 0.34 -2.41
C THR A 80 -18.08 -0.43 -1.16
N SER A 81 -16.79 -0.61 -0.97
CA SER A 81 -16.19 -1.19 0.22
C SER A 81 -15.22 -0.23 0.85
N LEU A 82 -15.24 -0.11 2.17
CA LEU A 82 -14.24 0.61 2.95
C LEU A 82 -13.20 -0.40 3.46
N ILE A 83 -11.95 -0.20 3.04
CA ILE A 83 -10.81 -0.95 3.55
C ILE A 83 -10.10 -0.07 4.56
N GLU A 84 -9.72 -0.65 5.69
CA GLU A 84 -8.98 0.02 6.73
C GLU A 84 -7.84 -0.88 7.20
N ILE A 85 -6.62 -0.33 7.24
CA ILE A 85 -5.41 -0.98 7.74
C ILE A 85 -4.87 -0.15 8.88
N GLU A 86 -4.62 -0.78 10.01
CA GLU A 86 -3.85 -0.26 11.12
C GLU A 86 -2.49 -0.96 11.14
N LEU A 87 -1.44 -0.19 10.88
CA LEU A 87 -0.05 -0.61 11.07
C LEU A 87 0.40 -0.15 12.45
N THR A 88 0.96 -1.04 13.26
CA THR A 88 1.43 -0.68 14.60
C THR A 88 2.81 -1.28 14.88
N THR A 89 3.65 -0.48 15.54
CA THR A 89 4.95 -0.90 16.07
C THR A 89 4.82 -1.67 17.37
N GLN A 90 3.63 -1.59 18.01
CA GLN A 90 3.32 -2.25 19.27
C GLN A 90 2.26 -3.32 19.04
N GLY A 91 2.70 -4.56 18.89
CA GLY A 91 1.81 -5.69 18.70
C GLY A 91 1.56 -6.06 17.24
N ARG A 92 0.35 -6.50 16.93
CA ARG A 92 0.00 -7.00 15.59
C ARG A 92 -0.85 -6.01 14.81
N SER A 93 -0.37 -5.60 13.65
CA SER A 93 -1.14 -4.81 12.69
C SER A 93 -2.44 -5.53 12.30
N LYS A 94 -3.48 -4.76 11.98
CA LYS A 94 -4.84 -5.25 11.71
C LYS A 94 -5.36 -4.69 10.41
N ALA A 95 -6.31 -5.40 9.82
CA ALA A 95 -7.04 -4.93 8.67
C ALA A 95 -8.51 -5.31 8.78
N GLN A 96 -9.37 -4.49 8.17
CA GLN A 96 -10.81 -4.76 8.07
C GLN A 96 -11.35 -4.25 6.73
N VAL A 97 -12.43 -4.91 6.30
CA VAL A 97 -13.23 -4.52 5.14
C VAL A 97 -14.67 -4.37 5.60
N ASN A 98 -15.26 -3.20 5.42
CA ASN A 98 -16.62 -2.88 5.88
C ASN A 98 -16.82 -3.23 7.36
N LYS A 99 -15.85 -2.86 8.22
CA LYS A 99 -15.82 -3.14 9.67
C LYS A 99 -15.67 -4.63 10.04
N GLN A 100 -15.54 -5.52 9.08
CA GLN A 100 -15.28 -6.94 9.32
C GLN A 100 -13.77 -7.20 9.30
N LYS A 101 -13.25 -7.75 10.39
CA LYS A 101 -11.82 -8.07 10.51
C LYS A 101 -11.40 -9.11 9.49
N VAL A 102 -10.30 -8.84 8.82
CA VAL A 102 -9.65 -9.77 7.89
C VAL A 102 -8.72 -10.69 8.69
N LYS A 103 -8.80 -12.00 8.45
CA LYS A 103 -7.99 -12.97 9.19
C LYS A 103 -6.50 -12.84 8.88
N ARG A 104 -6.17 -12.59 7.63
CA ARG A 104 -4.80 -12.44 7.13
C ARG A 104 -4.73 -11.25 6.18
N PHE A 105 -3.66 -10.46 6.24
CA PHE A 105 -3.48 -9.32 5.35
C PHE A 105 -3.62 -9.68 3.86
N ARG A 106 -3.09 -10.84 3.45
CA ARG A 106 -3.19 -11.31 2.06
C ARG A 106 -4.64 -11.50 1.57
N ASP A 107 -5.60 -11.70 2.48
CA ASP A 107 -7.01 -11.88 2.13
C ASP A 107 -7.64 -10.55 1.65
N LEU A 108 -6.96 -9.40 1.84
CA LEU A 108 -7.32 -8.12 1.21
C LEU A 108 -7.21 -8.18 -0.32
N GLY A 109 -6.35 -9.06 -0.85
CA GLY A 109 -6.20 -9.31 -2.29
C GLY A 109 -7.49 -9.78 -2.99
N ASP A 110 -8.44 -10.30 -2.23
CA ASP A 110 -9.79 -10.65 -2.74
C ASP A 110 -10.62 -9.39 -3.02
N THR A 111 -10.31 -8.29 -2.33
CA THR A 111 -11.01 -7.00 -2.49
C THR A 111 -10.22 -6.05 -3.39
N VAL A 112 -8.90 -5.96 -3.24
CA VAL A 112 -8.03 -5.09 -4.03
C VAL A 112 -6.87 -5.89 -4.61
N ARG A 113 -6.72 -5.81 -5.94
CA ARG A 113 -5.54 -6.30 -6.65
C ARG A 113 -4.73 -5.12 -7.14
N ALA A 114 -3.46 -5.05 -6.79
CA ALA A 114 -2.56 -4.01 -7.22
C ALA A 114 -1.30 -4.59 -7.85
N VAL A 115 -0.83 -3.92 -8.89
CA VAL A 115 0.48 -4.17 -9.50
C VAL A 115 1.25 -2.86 -9.42
N VAL A 116 2.47 -2.93 -8.92
CA VAL A 116 3.41 -1.81 -8.90
C VAL A 116 4.52 -2.10 -9.89
N PHE A 117 4.85 -1.11 -10.67
CA PHE A 117 6.05 -1.10 -11.51
C PHE A 117 6.97 0.01 -11.00
N SER A 118 8.15 -0.34 -10.56
CA SER A 118 9.14 0.59 -10.02
C SER A 118 10.42 0.60 -10.86
N PRO A 119 11.26 1.64 -10.78
CA PRO A 119 12.56 1.65 -11.43
C PRO A 119 13.45 0.46 -11.03
N ASP A 120 13.31 -0.04 -9.79
CA ASP A 120 14.06 -1.18 -9.29
C ASP A 120 13.69 -2.48 -10.03
N ASP A 121 12.47 -2.58 -10.56
CA ASP A 121 12.02 -3.72 -11.37
C ASP A 121 12.78 -3.80 -12.70
N LEU A 122 13.32 -2.68 -13.19
CA LEU A 122 14.18 -2.66 -14.36
C LEU A 122 15.51 -3.37 -14.13
N GLU A 123 16.01 -3.39 -12.91
CA GLU A 123 17.21 -4.15 -12.54
C GLU A 123 17.00 -5.66 -12.62
N LEU A 124 15.78 -6.14 -12.40
CA LEU A 124 15.42 -7.55 -12.62
C LEU A 124 15.58 -7.95 -14.09
N ILE A 125 15.36 -7.01 -15.01
CA ILE A 125 15.47 -7.26 -16.45
C ILE A 125 16.92 -7.08 -16.93
N LYS A 126 17.58 -6.02 -16.47
CA LYS A 126 18.92 -5.61 -16.89
C LYS A 126 20.04 -6.18 -16.02
N GLY A 127 19.72 -6.60 -14.79
CA GLY A 127 20.67 -7.07 -13.79
C GLY A 127 21.16 -8.51 -14.01
N PRO A 128 22.19 -8.94 -13.24
CA PRO A 128 22.75 -10.27 -13.35
C PRO A 128 21.73 -11.37 -12.98
N PRO A 129 21.90 -12.60 -13.51
CA PRO A 129 20.96 -13.72 -13.31
C PRO A 129 20.67 -14.10 -11.85
N ALA A 130 21.56 -13.74 -10.92
CA ALA A 130 21.39 -13.98 -9.49
C ALA A 130 20.19 -13.21 -8.89
N ILE A 131 19.94 -11.97 -9.33
CA ILE A 131 18.83 -11.14 -8.86
C ILE A 131 17.47 -11.78 -9.30
N ARG A 132 17.39 -12.27 -10.55
CA ARG A 132 16.19 -12.95 -11.07
C ARG A 132 15.86 -14.24 -10.31
N ARG A 133 16.86 -14.94 -9.76
CA ARG A 133 16.66 -16.18 -8.98
C ARG A 133 16.14 -15.90 -7.58
N SER A 134 16.52 -14.78 -6.95
CA SER A 134 16.04 -14.40 -5.62
C SER A 134 14.57 -13.98 -5.65
N ASP A 135 14.13 -13.28 -6.69
CA ASP A 135 12.75 -12.85 -6.85
C ASP A 135 11.78 -14.04 -7.00
N ARG A 136 12.14 -15.06 -7.79
CA ARG A 136 11.35 -16.32 -7.91
C ARG A 136 11.15 -17.07 -6.59
N LYS A 137 12.01 -16.86 -5.58
CA LYS A 137 11.86 -17.46 -4.24
C LYS A 137 10.97 -16.64 -3.33
N SER A 138 10.82 -15.35 -3.60
CA SER A 138 9.99 -14.41 -2.85
C SER A 138 8.50 -14.51 -3.20
N THR A 139 8.16 -15.10 -4.34
CA THR A 139 6.78 -15.18 -4.88
C THR A 139 6.03 -16.47 -4.50
N ARG A 140 6.60 -17.29 -3.58
CA ARG A 140 5.95 -18.53 -3.06
C ARG A 140 5.43 -18.35 -1.64
#